data_b0eb08965bcd9ac4c781865b3cf3f88f
#
_entry.id   b0eb08965bcd9ac4c781865b3cf3f88f
#
_cell.length_a   1.000
_cell.length_b   1.000
_cell.length_c   1.000
_cell.angle_alpha   90.00
_cell.angle_beta   90.00
_cell.angle_gamma   90.00
#
_symmetry.space_group_name_H-M   'P 1'
#
loop_
_entity.id
_entity.type
_entity.pdbx_description
1 polymer ?
#
loop_
_entity_poly.entity_id
_entity_poly.type
_entity_poly.pdbx_seq_one_letter_code
_entity_poly.pdbx_strand_id
1 'polypeptide(L)'
;MRDVYQEITDRIVAQMESGDSNWINPMAGSGLGGGWPMNATTGKRYNGINVMLLMGLTVFNGKEHVPAASQQWATFKQWKAKGCTVVSGKGSGNMIVFFEKLEVKDRKDPTGETKIHIPYFKASSVFSAEQVEGEYAEQFKVEREPLTEVEQIAAVNDWVTSYVNGTDLTINYNETGRAFYRPSTDSIHMPP
;
A
#
# COMPACT_ATOMS: atom_id res chain seq x y z
N MET A 1 -24.32 2.58 15.69
CA MET A 1 -23.51 3.32 14.71
C MET A 1 -22.20 2.55 14.56
N ARG A 2 -21.73 2.24 13.36
CA ARG A 2 -20.49 1.50 13.17
C ARG A 2 -19.32 2.39 13.58
N ASP A 3 -18.53 1.96 14.57
CA ASP A 3 -17.33 2.69 15.01
C ASP A 3 -16.15 2.27 14.15
N VAL A 4 -15.88 3.08 13.12
CA VAL A 4 -14.80 2.82 12.15
C VAL A 4 -13.42 2.95 12.81
N TYR A 5 -13.27 3.79 13.83
CA TYR A 5 -12.01 3.95 14.55
C TYR A 5 -11.65 2.68 15.31
N GLN A 6 -12.61 2.14 16.07
CA GLN A 6 -12.40 0.91 16.82
C GLN A 6 -12.10 -0.26 15.88
N GLU A 7 -12.85 -0.38 14.78
CA GLU A 7 -12.64 -1.46 13.80
C GLU A 7 -11.26 -1.43 13.16
N ILE A 8 -10.71 -0.24 12.87
CA ILE A 8 -9.34 -0.08 12.35
C ILE A 8 -8.32 -0.49 13.43
N THR A 9 -8.51 -0.02 14.65
CA THR A 9 -7.61 -0.31 15.76
C THR A 9 -7.56 -1.82 16.02
N ASP A 10 -8.71 -2.46 16.14
CA ASP A 10 -8.82 -3.91 16.37
C ASP A 10 -8.14 -4.71 15.26
N ARG A 11 -8.29 -4.29 14.01
CA ARG A 11 -7.65 -4.95 12.88
C ARG A 11 -6.14 -4.82 12.90
N ILE A 12 -5.61 -3.63 13.21
CA ILE A 12 -4.16 -3.42 13.31
C ILE A 12 -3.59 -4.23 14.48
N VAL A 13 -4.28 -4.21 15.64
CA VAL A 13 -3.86 -4.99 16.81
C VAL A 13 -3.85 -6.49 16.49
N ALA A 14 -4.91 -6.99 15.85
CA ALA A 14 -4.96 -8.40 15.44
C ALA A 14 -3.84 -8.79 14.47
N GLN A 15 -3.47 -7.90 13.53
CA GLN A 15 -2.32 -8.12 12.65
C GLN A 15 -0.99 -8.14 13.40
N MET A 16 -0.85 -7.31 14.43
CA MET A 16 0.36 -7.30 15.28
C MET A 16 0.45 -8.55 16.17
N GLU A 17 -0.67 -9.01 16.72
CA GLU A 17 -0.75 -10.17 17.62
C GLU A 17 -0.56 -11.49 16.88
N SER A 18 -1.00 -11.60 15.62
CA SER A 18 -0.84 -12.83 14.83
C SER A 18 0.61 -13.17 14.52
N GLY A 19 1.55 -12.25 14.79
CA GLY A 19 2.97 -12.44 14.45
C GLY A 19 3.23 -12.44 12.93
N ASP A 20 2.18 -12.54 12.13
CA ASP A 20 2.18 -12.24 10.70
C ASP A 20 2.29 -10.73 10.52
N SER A 21 3.30 -10.14 11.15
CA SER A 21 3.57 -8.73 10.91
C SER A 21 4.06 -8.60 9.48
N ASN A 22 3.12 -8.59 8.55
CA ASN A 22 3.29 -8.13 7.18
C ASN A 22 3.68 -6.64 7.13
N TRP A 23 4.17 -6.14 8.25
CA TRP A 23 4.90 -4.90 8.38
C TRP A 23 6.29 -5.09 7.75
N ILE A 24 6.26 -5.49 6.52
CA ILE A 24 7.46 -5.54 5.71
C ILE A 24 7.80 -4.10 5.44
N ASN A 25 8.96 -3.68 5.93
CA ASN A 25 9.54 -2.42 5.53
C ASN A 25 9.46 -2.34 3.99
N PRO A 26 8.68 -1.40 3.42
CA PRO A 26 8.54 -1.30 1.97
C PRO A 26 9.88 -1.03 1.26
N MET A 27 10.91 -0.65 2.04
CA MET A 27 12.28 -0.44 1.57
C MET A 27 13.16 -1.69 1.76
N ALA A 28 12.75 -2.67 2.55
CA ALA A 28 13.46 -3.92 2.68
C ALA A 28 13.09 -4.82 1.50
N GLY A 29 13.70 -4.68 0.37
CA GLY A 29 13.58 -5.41 -0.91
C GLY A 29 13.06 -6.86 -0.88
N SER A 30 12.25 -7.20 0.11
CA SER A 30 11.56 -8.46 0.19
C SER A 30 10.64 -8.55 -1.02
N GLY A 31 10.88 -9.49 -1.89
CA GLY A 31 10.22 -9.78 -3.16
C GLY A 31 8.68 -9.83 -3.19
N LEU A 32 8.02 -9.13 -2.29
CA LEU A 32 6.60 -8.80 -2.36
C LEU A 32 6.42 -7.68 -3.40
N GLY A 33 6.59 -8.06 -4.61
CA GLY A 33 6.79 -7.32 -5.84
C GLY A 33 5.76 -6.29 -6.26
N GLY A 34 4.96 -5.71 -5.39
CA GLY A 34 3.86 -4.84 -5.81
C GLY A 34 4.13 -3.35 -5.76
N GLY A 35 5.14 -2.92 -5.03
CA GLY A 35 5.34 -1.49 -4.81
C GLY A 35 4.25 -0.87 -3.91
N TRP A 36 3.90 0.37 -4.18
CA TRP A 36 2.93 1.13 -3.39
C TRP A 36 1.49 0.73 -3.74
N PRO A 37 0.57 0.57 -2.75
CA PRO A 37 -0.83 0.30 -3.03
C PRO A 37 -1.45 1.38 -3.92
N MET A 38 -2.06 0.96 -5.03
CA MET A 38 -2.64 1.85 -6.03
C MET A 38 -4.07 1.42 -6.38
N ASN A 39 -4.88 2.38 -6.80
CA ASN A 39 -6.17 2.09 -7.36
C ASN A 39 -6.02 1.71 -8.84
N ALA A 40 -6.31 0.45 -9.17
CA ALA A 40 -6.14 -0.13 -10.50
C ALA A 40 -6.89 0.60 -11.62
N THR A 41 -7.99 1.27 -11.30
CA THR A 41 -8.82 1.94 -12.31
C THR A 41 -8.51 3.41 -12.49
N THR A 42 -7.97 4.06 -11.47
CA THR A 42 -7.66 5.50 -11.49
C THR A 42 -6.17 5.81 -11.52
N GLY A 43 -5.30 4.82 -11.26
CA GLY A 43 -3.86 4.99 -11.14
C GLY A 43 -3.41 5.79 -9.92
N LYS A 44 -4.33 6.15 -9.01
CA LYS A 44 -4.00 6.94 -7.82
C LYS A 44 -3.44 6.04 -6.72
N ARG A 45 -2.37 6.50 -6.06
CA ARG A 45 -1.79 5.84 -4.89
C ARG A 45 -2.69 6.02 -3.67
N TYR A 46 -2.77 4.99 -2.86
CA TYR A 46 -3.34 5.09 -1.52
C TYR A 46 -2.34 5.76 -0.58
N ASN A 47 -2.86 6.50 0.40
CA ASN A 47 -2.05 7.29 1.33
C ASN A 47 -2.45 7.03 2.79
N GLY A 48 -1.56 7.42 3.72
CA GLY A 48 -1.81 7.36 5.16
C GLY A 48 -2.12 5.94 5.63
N ILE A 49 -3.11 5.81 6.48
CA ILE A 49 -3.51 4.54 7.10
C ILE A 49 -3.88 3.45 6.06
N ASN A 50 -4.35 3.84 4.86
CA ASN A 50 -4.72 2.88 3.82
C ASN A 50 -3.52 2.11 3.27
N VAL A 51 -2.32 2.69 3.33
CA VAL A 51 -1.10 1.98 2.97
C VAL A 51 -0.86 0.84 3.93
N MET A 52 -1.00 1.11 5.24
CA MET A 52 -0.86 0.09 6.29
C MET A 52 -1.93 -1.00 6.20
N LEU A 53 -3.14 -0.63 5.82
CA LEU A 53 -4.26 -1.57 5.70
C LEU A 53 -4.20 -2.47 4.46
N LEU A 54 -3.46 -2.09 3.42
CA LEU A 54 -3.43 -2.81 2.14
C LEU A 54 -2.07 -3.46 1.84
N MET A 55 -0.97 -2.88 2.31
CA MET A 55 0.37 -3.37 2.02
C MET A 55 0.62 -4.72 2.70
N GLY A 56 1.21 -5.66 1.97
CA GLY A 56 1.59 -6.97 2.49
C GLY A 56 0.43 -7.90 2.83
N LEU A 57 -0.80 -7.58 2.44
CA LEU A 57 -1.94 -8.44 2.71
C LEU A 57 -1.88 -9.74 1.92
N THR A 58 -2.32 -10.80 2.59
CA THR A 58 -2.73 -12.05 1.96
C THR A 58 -4.23 -12.02 1.72
N VAL A 59 -4.65 -12.33 0.51
CA VAL A 59 -6.05 -12.27 0.08
C VAL A 59 -6.52 -13.63 -0.42
N PHE A 60 -7.81 -13.93 -0.25
CA PHE A 60 -8.41 -15.15 -0.77
C PHE A 60 -8.85 -14.94 -2.21
N ASN A 61 -8.27 -15.69 -3.15
CA ASN A 61 -8.53 -15.57 -4.60
C ASN A 61 -9.70 -16.44 -5.11
N GLY A 62 -10.48 -17.02 -4.22
CA GLY A 62 -11.56 -17.95 -4.55
C GLY A 62 -11.16 -19.42 -4.45
N LYS A 63 -9.87 -19.74 -4.36
CA LYS A 63 -9.32 -21.10 -4.22
C LYS A 63 -8.41 -21.21 -3.00
N GLU A 64 -7.49 -20.27 -2.85
CA GLU A 64 -6.46 -20.27 -1.80
C GLU A 64 -6.12 -18.85 -1.35
N HIS A 65 -5.36 -18.75 -0.28
CA HIS A 65 -4.82 -17.46 0.18
C HIS A 65 -3.49 -17.19 -0.52
N VAL A 66 -3.43 -16.06 -1.23
CA VAL A 66 -2.27 -15.61 -1.99
C VAL A 66 -1.85 -14.21 -1.57
N PRO A 67 -0.56 -13.86 -1.63
CA PRO A 67 -0.14 -12.48 -1.41
C PRO A 67 -0.78 -11.55 -2.44
N ALA A 68 -1.20 -10.36 -2.01
CA ALA A 68 -1.66 -9.30 -2.92
C ALA A 68 -0.46 -8.64 -3.61
N ALA A 69 0.27 -9.40 -4.41
CA ALA A 69 1.58 -9.05 -4.94
C ALA A 69 1.56 -7.85 -5.90
N SER A 70 0.50 -7.68 -6.66
CA SER A 70 0.36 -6.56 -7.60
C SER A 70 0.17 -5.21 -6.92
N GLN A 71 -0.28 -5.18 -5.67
CA GLN A 71 -0.68 -3.97 -4.94
C GLN A 71 -1.69 -3.10 -5.71
N GLN A 72 -2.47 -3.70 -6.62
CA GLN A 72 -3.50 -3.05 -7.42
C GLN A 72 -4.88 -3.36 -6.86
N TRP A 73 -5.57 -2.34 -6.41
CA TRP A 73 -6.80 -2.42 -5.65
C TRP A 73 -7.91 -1.60 -6.28
N ALA A 74 -9.12 -2.13 -6.33
CA ALA A 74 -10.28 -1.33 -6.71
C ALA A 74 -11.55 -1.81 -6.00
N THR A 75 -12.59 -0.97 -5.98
CA THR A 75 -13.89 -1.34 -5.44
C THR A 75 -14.59 -2.32 -6.37
N PHE A 76 -15.55 -3.08 -5.82
CA PHE A 76 -16.38 -4.00 -6.61
C PHE A 76 -16.99 -3.31 -7.85
N LYS A 77 -17.52 -2.10 -7.68
CA LYS A 77 -18.12 -1.34 -8.81
C LYS A 77 -17.10 -0.96 -9.88
N GLN A 78 -15.89 -0.61 -9.46
CA GLN A 78 -14.80 -0.26 -10.38
C GLN A 78 -14.33 -1.47 -11.19
N TRP A 79 -14.10 -2.61 -10.54
CA TRP A 79 -13.76 -3.85 -11.24
C TRP A 79 -14.86 -4.28 -12.22
N LYS A 80 -16.13 -4.25 -11.77
CA LYS A 80 -17.28 -4.58 -12.63
C LYS A 80 -17.39 -3.65 -13.85
N ALA A 81 -17.12 -2.35 -13.69
CA ALA A 81 -17.11 -1.39 -14.79
C ALA A 81 -16.02 -1.66 -15.84
N LYS A 82 -14.97 -2.40 -15.46
CA LYS A 82 -13.88 -2.87 -16.33
C LYS A 82 -14.12 -4.29 -16.88
N GLY A 83 -15.32 -4.82 -16.72
CA GLY A 83 -15.68 -6.17 -17.20
C GLY A 83 -15.12 -7.31 -16.35
N CYS A 84 -14.64 -7.02 -15.15
CA CYS A 84 -14.05 -8.00 -14.26
C CYS A 84 -15.05 -8.51 -13.22
N THR A 85 -14.83 -9.73 -12.72
CA THR A 85 -15.65 -10.40 -11.71
C THR A 85 -14.82 -10.69 -10.47
N VAL A 86 -15.31 -10.29 -9.30
CA VAL A 86 -14.69 -10.66 -8.02
C VAL A 86 -15.03 -12.10 -7.67
N VAL A 87 -14.04 -12.95 -7.49
CA VAL A 87 -14.19 -14.40 -7.24
C VAL A 87 -13.98 -14.81 -5.80
N SER A 88 -13.46 -13.94 -4.97
CA SER A 88 -13.11 -14.22 -3.58
C SER A 88 -14.30 -14.37 -2.62
N GLY A 89 -15.52 -14.24 -3.11
CA GLY A 89 -16.74 -14.42 -2.33
C GLY A 89 -17.18 -13.17 -1.52
N LYS A 90 -18.36 -13.31 -0.90
CA LYS A 90 -18.96 -12.24 -0.12
C LYS A 90 -18.21 -12.04 1.19
N GLY A 91 -17.82 -10.81 1.48
CA GLY A 91 -17.13 -10.45 2.72
C GLY A 91 -15.59 -10.47 2.65
N SER A 92 -15.00 -10.91 1.54
CA SER A 92 -13.55 -10.97 1.35
C SER A 92 -12.89 -9.62 0.99
N GLY A 93 -13.66 -8.54 0.92
CA GLY A 93 -13.13 -7.22 0.61
C GLY A 93 -12.26 -6.66 1.73
N ASN A 94 -11.18 -6.01 1.35
CA ASN A 94 -10.25 -5.36 2.26
C ASN A 94 -10.70 -3.94 2.54
N MET A 95 -10.65 -3.53 3.81
CA MET A 95 -11.14 -2.21 4.22
C MET A 95 -10.14 -1.12 3.88
N ILE A 96 -10.64 -0.05 3.30
CA ILE A 96 -9.98 1.25 3.22
C ILE A 96 -10.83 2.31 3.89
N VAL A 97 -10.18 3.39 4.29
CA VAL A 97 -10.84 4.53 4.93
C VAL A 97 -10.56 5.78 4.14
N PHE A 98 -11.55 6.59 3.94
CA PHE A 98 -11.37 7.91 3.38
C PHE A 98 -12.19 8.95 4.13
N PHE A 99 -11.67 10.14 4.03
CA PHE A 99 -12.20 11.29 4.69
C PHE A 99 -13.22 11.96 3.74
N GLU A 100 -14.44 12.09 4.20
CA GLU A 100 -15.49 12.85 3.49
C GLU A 100 -15.92 14.05 4.32
N LYS A 101 -16.39 15.09 3.66
CA LYS A 101 -17.01 16.26 4.28
C LYS A 101 -18.50 16.16 4.06
N LEU A 102 -19.26 16.05 5.16
CA LEU A 102 -20.70 16.09 5.12
C LEU A 102 -21.17 17.54 5.23
N GLU A 103 -21.87 18.02 4.22
CA GLU A 103 -22.57 19.30 4.31
C GLU A 103 -23.82 19.15 5.17
N VAL A 104 -23.89 19.89 6.25
CA VAL A 104 -25.07 19.99 7.09
C VAL A 104 -25.47 21.45 7.27
N LYS A 105 -26.75 21.71 7.48
CA LYS A 105 -27.22 23.05 7.82
C LYS A 105 -26.70 23.45 9.20
N ASP A 106 -26.21 24.67 9.34
CA ASP A 106 -25.81 25.19 10.63
C ASP A 106 -27.04 25.35 11.52
N ARG A 107 -27.06 24.61 12.64
CA ARG A 107 -28.17 24.72 13.64
C ARG A 107 -28.20 26.06 14.34
N LYS A 108 -27.14 26.84 14.25
CA LYS A 108 -27.06 28.19 14.86
C LYS A 108 -27.57 29.30 13.94
N ASP A 109 -27.79 28.99 12.67
CA ASP A 109 -28.32 29.95 11.71
C ASP A 109 -29.83 29.88 11.65
N PRO A 110 -30.55 30.94 12.14
CA PRO A 110 -32.00 30.99 12.11
C PRO A 110 -32.59 30.97 10.68
N THR A 111 -31.82 31.40 9.68
CA THR A 111 -32.26 31.44 8.27
C THR A 111 -32.14 30.08 7.60
N GLY A 112 -31.28 29.19 8.14
CA GLY A 112 -31.02 27.86 7.60
C GLY A 112 -30.30 27.85 6.26
N GLU A 113 -29.71 28.99 5.85
CA GLU A 113 -28.97 29.12 4.60
C GLU A 113 -27.49 28.75 4.75
N THR A 114 -26.93 28.93 5.97
CA THR A 114 -25.52 28.61 6.23
C THR A 114 -25.30 27.11 6.28
N LYS A 115 -24.37 26.62 5.49
CA LYS A 115 -23.93 25.23 5.50
C LYS A 115 -22.58 25.10 6.19
N ILE A 116 -22.46 24.13 7.06
CA ILE A 116 -21.17 23.75 7.69
C ILE A 116 -20.73 22.38 7.17
N HIS A 117 -19.42 22.20 7.07
CA HIS A 117 -18.82 20.93 6.67
C HIS A 117 -18.34 20.17 7.89
N ILE A 118 -18.96 19.04 8.16
CA ILE A 118 -18.53 18.14 9.24
C ILE A 118 -17.66 17.04 8.62
N PRO A 119 -16.39 16.94 9.02
CA PRO A 119 -15.54 15.86 8.56
C PRO A 119 -15.98 14.53 9.18
N TYR A 120 -16.03 13.45 8.38
CA TYR A 120 -16.27 12.11 8.87
C TYR A 120 -15.47 11.08 8.09
N PHE A 121 -15.17 9.96 8.75
CA PHE A 121 -14.51 8.82 8.11
C PHE A 121 -15.55 7.85 7.53
N LYS A 122 -15.30 7.44 6.30
CA LYS A 122 -16.09 6.44 5.62
C LYS A 122 -15.22 5.25 5.25
N ALA A 123 -15.64 4.08 5.70
CA ALA A 123 -15.03 2.82 5.30
C ALA A 123 -15.61 2.32 3.99
N SER A 124 -14.78 1.76 3.13
CA SER A 124 -15.18 1.09 1.89
C SER A 124 -14.37 -0.19 1.72
N SER A 125 -14.91 -1.13 0.95
CA SER A 125 -14.22 -2.36 0.64
C SER A 125 -13.59 -2.31 -0.75
N VAL A 126 -12.34 -2.75 -0.84
CA VAL A 126 -11.59 -2.92 -2.09
C VAL A 126 -11.11 -4.36 -2.23
N PHE A 127 -10.87 -4.74 -3.45
CA PHE A 127 -10.41 -6.07 -3.83
C PHE A 127 -9.10 -5.93 -4.61
N SER A 128 -8.15 -6.80 -4.32
CA SER A 128 -6.89 -6.89 -5.06
C SER A 128 -7.12 -7.50 -6.44
N ALA A 129 -6.20 -7.25 -7.39
CA ALA A 129 -6.25 -7.87 -8.70
C ALA A 129 -6.22 -9.41 -8.61
N GLU A 130 -5.57 -10.00 -7.60
CA GLU A 130 -5.53 -11.45 -7.34
C GLU A 130 -6.90 -12.03 -6.94
N GLN A 131 -7.84 -11.19 -6.46
CA GLN A 131 -9.21 -11.58 -6.09
C GLN A 131 -10.21 -11.46 -7.24
N VAL A 132 -9.73 -11.13 -8.45
CA VAL A 132 -10.60 -10.75 -9.56
C VAL A 132 -10.21 -11.51 -10.82
N GLU A 133 -11.20 -11.93 -11.60
CA GLU A 133 -11.03 -12.51 -12.94
C GLU A 133 -11.50 -11.53 -14.00
N GLY A 134 -10.78 -11.50 -15.12
CA GLY A 134 -11.07 -10.66 -16.29
C GLY A 134 -9.82 -10.11 -16.93
N GLU A 135 -9.85 -9.86 -18.22
CA GLU A 135 -8.70 -9.41 -19.02
C GLU A 135 -8.03 -8.16 -18.44
N TYR A 136 -8.84 -7.22 -17.93
CA TYR A 136 -8.29 -6.01 -17.31
C TYR A 136 -7.57 -6.29 -15.98
N ALA A 137 -7.93 -7.32 -15.23
CA ALA A 137 -7.24 -7.70 -13.99
C ALA A 137 -5.93 -8.44 -14.27
N GLU A 138 -5.90 -9.29 -15.33
CA GLU A 138 -4.73 -10.08 -15.67
C GLU A 138 -3.48 -9.23 -15.96
N GLN A 139 -3.63 -8.05 -16.53
CA GLN A 139 -2.50 -7.15 -16.79
C GLN A 139 -1.72 -6.73 -15.51
N PHE A 140 -2.34 -6.89 -14.35
CA PHE A 140 -1.71 -6.56 -13.05
C PHE A 140 -1.18 -7.78 -12.31
N LYS A 141 -1.60 -8.98 -12.70
CA LYS A 141 -1.12 -10.23 -12.11
C LYS A 141 0.25 -10.54 -12.68
N VAL A 142 1.29 -10.11 -11.97
CA VAL A 142 2.66 -10.37 -12.36
C VAL A 142 3.11 -11.67 -11.69
N GLU A 143 3.34 -12.72 -12.46
CA GLU A 143 4.13 -13.86 -12.02
C GLU A 143 5.58 -13.37 -11.86
N ARG A 144 5.95 -13.07 -10.64
CA ARG A 144 7.34 -12.78 -10.29
C ARG A 144 7.87 -13.98 -9.52
N GLU A 145 8.79 -14.69 -10.12
CA GLU A 145 9.63 -15.56 -9.33
C GLU A 145 10.38 -14.69 -8.31
N PRO A 146 10.35 -15.05 -7.03
CA PRO A 146 11.11 -14.30 -6.02
C PRO A 146 12.60 -14.41 -6.38
N LEU A 147 13.25 -13.27 -6.56
CA LEU A 147 14.69 -13.23 -6.74
C LEU A 147 15.37 -13.91 -5.55
N THR A 148 16.40 -14.67 -5.80
CA THR A 148 17.27 -15.20 -4.73
C THR A 148 17.92 -14.03 -3.99
N GLU A 149 18.32 -14.25 -2.73
CA GLU A 149 19.02 -13.24 -1.94
C GLU A 149 20.25 -12.67 -2.66
N VAL A 150 20.99 -13.53 -3.35
CA VAL A 150 22.17 -13.15 -4.13
C VAL A 150 21.80 -12.24 -5.32
N GLU A 151 20.73 -12.56 -6.03
CA GLU A 151 20.25 -11.74 -7.17
C GLU A 151 19.71 -10.39 -6.70
N GLN A 152 19.04 -10.34 -5.53
CA GLN A 152 18.57 -9.09 -4.94
C GLN A 152 19.76 -8.18 -4.56
N ILE A 153 20.80 -8.74 -3.95
CA ILE A 153 22.01 -8.00 -3.58
C ILE A 153 22.73 -7.50 -4.83
N ALA A 154 22.88 -8.33 -5.86
CA ALA A 154 23.49 -7.94 -7.13
C ALA A 154 22.74 -6.80 -7.80
N ALA A 155 21.40 -6.90 -7.93
CA ALA A 155 20.57 -5.86 -8.52
C ALA A 155 20.65 -4.52 -7.76
N VAL A 156 20.72 -4.56 -6.42
CA VAL A 156 20.89 -3.35 -5.60
C VAL A 156 22.28 -2.75 -5.80
N ASN A 157 23.33 -3.56 -5.82
CA ASN A 157 24.70 -3.10 -6.05
C ASN A 157 24.87 -2.46 -7.43
N ASP A 158 24.29 -3.06 -8.48
CA ASP A 158 24.31 -2.52 -9.85
C ASP A 158 23.58 -1.18 -9.90
N TRP A 159 22.43 -1.08 -9.25
CA TRP A 159 21.68 0.18 -9.18
C TRP A 159 22.46 1.27 -8.44
N VAL A 160 23.01 0.96 -7.26
CA VAL A 160 23.83 1.90 -6.45
C VAL A 160 25.05 2.36 -7.26
N THR A 161 25.77 1.44 -7.89
CA THR A 161 26.94 1.73 -8.71
C THR A 161 26.57 2.65 -9.88
N SER A 162 25.49 2.35 -10.58
CA SER A 162 24.99 3.16 -11.70
C SER A 162 24.61 4.58 -11.24
N TYR A 163 23.97 4.69 -10.09
CA TYR A 163 23.57 5.99 -9.52
C TYR A 163 24.79 6.82 -9.10
N VAL A 164 25.75 6.22 -8.41
CA VAL A 164 26.99 6.89 -7.97
C VAL A 164 27.81 7.37 -9.16
N ASN A 165 27.94 6.52 -10.21
CA ASN A 165 28.67 6.89 -11.42
C ASN A 165 28.00 8.00 -12.25
N GLY A 166 26.70 8.22 -12.06
CA GLY A 166 25.92 9.27 -12.74
C GLY A 166 25.79 10.57 -11.93
N THR A 167 26.35 10.62 -10.72
CA THR A 167 26.24 11.75 -9.81
C THR A 167 27.59 12.06 -9.16
N ASP A 168 27.72 13.22 -8.49
CA ASP A 168 28.91 13.57 -7.69
C ASP A 168 28.87 12.92 -6.28
N LEU A 169 27.88 12.08 -5.99
CA LEU A 169 27.71 11.41 -4.72
C LEU A 169 28.85 10.42 -4.45
N THR A 170 29.44 10.48 -3.26
CA THR A 170 30.47 9.55 -2.81
C THR A 170 29.93 8.63 -1.72
N ILE A 171 30.17 7.31 -1.81
CA ILE A 171 29.85 6.37 -0.72
C ILE A 171 31.16 5.93 -0.05
N ASN A 172 31.25 6.12 1.27
CA ASN A 172 32.39 5.77 2.08
C ASN A 172 32.01 4.68 3.10
N TYR A 173 32.68 3.55 3.08
CA TYR A 173 32.50 2.44 4.01
C TYR A 173 33.55 2.51 5.12
N ASN A 174 33.50 3.58 5.94
CA ASN A 174 34.53 3.89 6.93
C ASN A 174 33.99 4.23 8.33
N GLU A 175 32.70 4.05 8.55
CA GLU A 175 32.06 4.37 9.83
C GLU A 175 31.76 3.09 10.61
N THR A 176 31.89 3.17 11.93
CA THR A 176 31.58 2.06 12.85
C THR A 176 30.26 2.36 13.56
N GLY A 177 29.26 1.50 13.36
CA GLY A 177 28.02 1.49 14.14
C GLY A 177 26.96 2.53 13.76
N ARG A 178 27.15 3.31 12.70
CA ARG A 178 26.15 4.26 12.18
C ARG A 178 26.26 4.49 10.69
N ALA A 179 25.14 4.84 10.05
CA ALA A 179 25.08 5.31 8.68
C ALA A 179 24.51 6.73 8.67
N PHE A 180 25.10 7.62 7.88
CA PHE A 180 24.61 9.00 7.74
C PHE A 180 25.00 9.61 6.39
N TYR A 181 24.25 10.63 5.99
CA TYR A 181 24.57 11.46 4.83
C TYR A 181 25.17 12.81 5.29
N ARG A 182 26.23 13.27 4.61
CA ARG A 182 26.89 14.53 4.86
C ARG A 182 26.64 15.49 3.70
N PRO A 183 25.74 16.49 3.86
CA PRO A 183 25.38 17.41 2.78
C PRO A 183 26.54 18.28 2.27
N SER A 184 27.50 18.63 3.16
CA SER A 184 28.62 19.51 2.80
C SER A 184 29.61 18.91 1.81
N THR A 185 29.65 17.59 1.69
CA THR A 185 30.54 16.85 0.81
C THR A 185 29.80 15.92 -0.15
N ASP A 186 28.47 16.00 -0.13
CA ASP A 186 27.57 15.10 -0.87
C ASP A 186 28.01 13.64 -0.75
N SER A 187 28.13 13.16 0.48
CA SER A 187 28.66 11.82 0.74
C SER A 187 27.83 11.04 1.74
N ILE A 188 27.65 9.75 1.46
CA ILE A 188 27.06 8.77 2.36
C ILE A 188 28.18 8.03 3.05
N HIS A 189 28.07 7.89 4.37
CA HIS A 189 28.98 7.14 5.21
C HIS A 189 28.27 5.94 5.80
N MET A 190 28.82 4.76 5.62
CA MET A 190 28.23 3.48 6.03
C MET A 190 29.26 2.62 6.77
N PRO A 191 28.80 1.68 7.61
CA PRO A 191 29.64 0.60 8.12
C PRO A 191 30.17 -0.26 6.96
N PRO A 192 31.36 -0.88 7.13
CA PRO A 192 31.88 -1.85 6.18
C PRO A 192 31.04 -3.11 6.09
#